data_ad236e6d9559d0a432ef1149a1543bb8
#
_entry.id   ad236e6d9559d0a432ef1149a1543bb8
#
_cell.length_a   1.000
_cell.length_b   1.000
_cell.length_c   1.000
_cell.angle_alpha   90.00
_cell.angle_beta   90.00
_cell.angle_gamma   90.00
#
_symmetry.space_group_name_H-M   'P 1'
#
loop_
_entity.id
_entity.type
_entity.pdbx_description
1 polymer ?
#
loop_
_entity_poly.entity_id
_entity_poly.type
_entity_poly.pdbx_seq_one_letter_code
_entity_poly.pdbx_strand_id
1 'polypeptide(L)'
;MRCKVLSFVVLLALIKHVSSNEIQAYPNTNATLPCNISIQEDKMDVTLIRVNWTRGDSSVATFGGAEEQVKDGFSWDPTGFTDGDFSLTILQASLSLQGVYECRVSYNFTDLPSSIVTFSILAPPSVFVPQKWVLLEKENQLECHAKGFYPPTVYFSWTREEQVIQPPFQVEGELSPDGYYTAVNNLTFYPSREDQNVTFGCKVSHRGNSQEVDIQLNVTYLPSVRLSVIKTRFSNTPLTLYCDVESFYPEDVSVSWFQNGTALLDPPATDQNTDHTYTTRRYFTLSPEQRQKRGMVECVVNQPEVADPVSTSADLDKLDPQDEAPVLTKSAKASVAMMCISVVLVFLLCFGFSWRRRDGESEPATKKHLCGSRESQVK
;
A
#
# COMPACT_ATOMS: atom_id res chain seq x y z
N MET A 1 -78.74 -22.97 33.95
CA MET A 1 -77.44 -22.69 33.27
C MET A 1 -76.37 -22.57 34.33
N ARG A 2 -75.52 -23.61 34.47
CA ARG A 2 -74.46 -23.64 35.48
C ARG A 2 -73.15 -23.25 34.76
N CYS A 3 -72.59 -22.09 35.13
CA CYS A 3 -71.29 -21.64 34.68
C CYS A 3 -70.19 -22.37 35.50
N LYS A 4 -69.37 -23.18 34.84
CA LYS A 4 -68.20 -23.82 35.43
C LYS A 4 -67.05 -22.82 35.42
N VAL A 5 -66.61 -22.38 36.60
CA VAL A 5 -65.38 -21.62 36.77
C VAL A 5 -64.22 -22.61 36.65
N LEU A 6 -63.40 -22.47 35.59
CA LEU A 6 -62.11 -23.18 35.44
C LEU A 6 -61.11 -22.44 36.34
N SER A 7 -60.65 -23.09 37.40
CA SER A 7 -59.55 -22.63 38.24
C SER A 7 -58.23 -22.89 37.49
N PHE A 8 -57.57 -21.87 37.01
CA PHE A 8 -56.18 -21.93 36.48
C PHE A 8 -55.22 -21.91 37.67
N VAL A 9 -54.70 -23.08 38.02
CA VAL A 9 -53.54 -23.18 38.90
C VAL A 9 -52.31 -22.73 38.15
N VAL A 10 -51.85 -21.50 38.41
CA VAL A 10 -50.57 -21.01 37.95
C VAL A 10 -49.49 -21.67 38.79
N LEU A 11 -48.82 -22.66 38.20
CA LEU A 11 -47.61 -23.26 38.75
C LEU A 11 -46.46 -22.23 38.58
N LEU A 12 -46.23 -21.43 39.62
CA LEU A 12 -45.03 -20.60 39.73
C LEU A 12 -43.83 -21.54 39.90
N ALA A 13 -43.16 -21.88 38.81
CA ALA A 13 -41.84 -22.45 38.85
C ALA A 13 -40.91 -21.40 39.47
N LEU A 14 -40.50 -21.64 40.71
CA LEU A 14 -39.40 -20.91 41.34
C LEU A 14 -38.12 -21.20 40.52
N ILE A 15 -37.86 -20.37 39.54
CA ILE A 15 -36.55 -20.30 38.89
C ILE A 15 -35.63 -19.76 40.00
N LYS A 16 -34.88 -20.67 40.66
CA LYS A 16 -33.70 -20.25 41.43
C LYS A 16 -32.81 -19.49 40.46
N HIS A 17 -32.78 -18.19 40.59
CA HIS A 17 -31.70 -17.39 40.00
C HIS A 17 -30.40 -17.87 40.66
N VAL A 18 -29.72 -18.81 40.01
CA VAL A 18 -28.32 -19.05 40.28
C VAL A 18 -27.64 -17.80 39.75
N SER A 19 -27.22 -16.91 40.62
CA SER A 19 -26.35 -15.82 40.30
C SER A 19 -25.02 -16.47 39.89
N SER A 20 -24.82 -16.68 38.59
CA SER A 20 -23.50 -17.08 38.07
C SER A 20 -22.61 -15.82 38.10
N ASN A 21 -21.66 -15.81 39.01
CA ASN A 21 -20.64 -14.77 39.01
C ASN A 21 -19.75 -14.97 37.76
N GLU A 22 -19.75 -14.01 36.85
CA GLU A 22 -18.84 -14.01 35.72
C GLU A 22 -17.59 -13.20 36.08
N ILE A 23 -16.44 -13.84 36.02
CA ILE A 23 -15.12 -13.22 36.24
C ILE A 23 -14.38 -13.19 34.93
N GLN A 24 -13.97 -11.99 34.54
CA GLN A 24 -13.14 -11.78 33.35
C GLN A 24 -11.74 -11.30 33.76
N ALA A 25 -10.71 -11.81 33.09
CA ALA A 25 -9.33 -11.39 33.34
C ALA A 25 -8.58 -11.16 32.03
N TYR A 26 -7.59 -10.28 32.09
CA TYR A 26 -6.62 -10.10 30.99
C TYR A 26 -5.63 -11.28 30.97
N PRO A 27 -5.11 -11.65 29.81
CA PRO A 27 -4.07 -12.66 29.71
C PRO A 27 -2.87 -12.35 30.63
N ASN A 28 -2.30 -13.40 31.23
CA ASN A 28 -1.14 -13.34 32.14
C ASN A 28 -1.34 -12.50 33.42
N THR A 29 -2.57 -12.13 33.75
CA THR A 29 -2.89 -11.51 35.06
C THR A 29 -3.44 -12.54 36.01
N ASN A 30 -3.44 -12.23 37.32
CA ASN A 30 -4.10 -13.07 38.33
C ASN A 30 -5.58 -12.73 38.41
N ALA A 31 -6.41 -13.75 38.67
CA ALA A 31 -7.85 -13.59 38.80
C ALA A 31 -8.36 -14.38 40.01
N THR A 32 -9.15 -13.75 40.88
CA THR A 32 -9.73 -14.41 42.05
C THR A 32 -11.16 -14.85 41.76
N LEU A 33 -11.45 -16.14 41.96
CA LEU A 33 -12.76 -16.75 41.87
C LEU A 33 -13.36 -16.71 43.27
N PRO A 34 -14.43 -15.92 43.52
CA PRO A 34 -14.97 -15.75 44.86
C PRO A 34 -15.75 -16.98 45.33
N CYS A 35 -15.49 -17.37 46.57
CA CYS A 35 -16.29 -18.36 47.30
C CYS A 35 -16.38 -17.94 48.77
N ASN A 36 -17.31 -17.05 49.06
CA ASN A 36 -17.53 -16.53 50.39
C ASN A 36 -18.81 -17.12 50.98
N ILE A 37 -18.71 -17.70 52.15
CA ILE A 37 -19.83 -18.28 52.87
C ILE A 37 -20.05 -17.50 54.15
N SER A 38 -21.28 -17.00 54.33
CA SER A 38 -21.67 -16.32 55.58
C SER A 38 -21.75 -17.32 56.70
N ILE A 39 -20.96 -17.13 57.75
CA ILE A 39 -20.95 -17.95 58.95
C ILE A 39 -21.74 -17.24 60.07
N GLN A 40 -22.42 -18.03 60.89
CA GLN A 40 -23.20 -17.52 62.07
C GLN A 40 -22.37 -17.46 63.37
N GLU A 41 -21.19 -18.06 63.34
CA GLU A 41 -20.23 -18.11 64.43
C GLU A 41 -19.06 -17.15 64.18
N ASP A 42 -18.33 -16.74 65.22
CA ASP A 42 -17.23 -15.80 65.07
C ASP A 42 -16.07 -16.34 64.19
N LYS A 43 -15.84 -17.69 64.26
CA LYS A 43 -14.82 -18.38 63.38
C LYS A 43 -15.16 -19.84 63.20
N MET A 44 -14.77 -20.40 62.03
CA MET A 44 -14.89 -21.84 61.78
C MET A 44 -13.65 -22.59 62.29
N ASP A 45 -13.90 -23.84 62.80
CA ASP A 45 -12.80 -24.75 63.16
C ASP A 45 -12.23 -25.37 61.85
N VAL A 46 -10.96 -25.02 61.49
CA VAL A 46 -10.27 -25.47 60.29
C VAL A 46 -10.24 -26.99 60.14
N THR A 47 -10.21 -27.74 61.26
CA THR A 47 -10.13 -29.20 61.20
C THR A 47 -11.44 -29.85 60.70
N LEU A 48 -12.56 -29.14 60.80
CA LEU A 48 -13.89 -29.58 60.37
C LEU A 48 -14.24 -29.08 58.92
N ILE A 49 -13.39 -28.22 58.33
CA ILE A 49 -13.62 -27.68 57.02
C ILE A 49 -13.12 -28.66 55.95
N ARG A 50 -13.91 -28.82 54.89
CA ARG A 50 -13.50 -29.46 53.63
C ARG A 50 -13.92 -28.57 52.49
N VAL A 51 -12.98 -28.29 51.57
CA VAL A 51 -13.19 -27.47 50.39
C VAL A 51 -12.77 -28.26 49.15
N ASN A 52 -13.59 -28.20 48.11
CA ASN A 52 -13.24 -28.77 46.81
C ASN A 52 -13.63 -27.78 45.69
N TRP A 53 -12.61 -27.24 45.04
CA TRP A 53 -12.79 -26.49 43.81
C TRP A 53 -12.65 -27.42 42.61
N THR A 54 -13.65 -27.43 41.74
CA THR A 54 -13.66 -28.24 40.52
C THR A 54 -13.81 -27.37 39.28
N ARG A 55 -13.27 -27.83 38.19
CA ARG A 55 -13.51 -27.32 36.84
C ARG A 55 -14.01 -28.47 35.96
N GLY A 56 -15.31 -28.48 35.66
CA GLY A 56 -15.97 -29.68 35.16
C GLY A 56 -15.80 -30.85 36.14
N ASP A 57 -15.36 -32.00 35.65
CA ASP A 57 -15.14 -33.19 36.46
C ASP A 57 -13.76 -33.25 37.14
N SER A 58 -12.92 -32.22 36.94
CA SER A 58 -11.54 -32.21 37.45
C SER A 58 -11.42 -31.32 38.69
N SER A 59 -10.98 -31.89 39.82
CA SER A 59 -10.61 -31.09 40.98
C SER A 59 -9.33 -30.26 40.70
N VAL A 60 -9.35 -28.97 41.06
CA VAL A 60 -8.24 -28.04 40.91
C VAL A 60 -7.59 -27.62 42.22
N ALA A 61 -8.38 -27.62 43.32
CA ALA A 61 -7.86 -27.41 44.66
C ALA A 61 -8.74 -28.13 45.68
N THR A 62 -8.14 -28.78 46.66
CA THR A 62 -8.83 -29.50 47.76
C THR A 62 -8.19 -29.19 49.10
N PHE A 63 -9.03 -29.04 50.11
CA PHE A 63 -8.62 -28.93 51.50
C PHE A 63 -9.48 -29.84 52.38
N GLY A 64 -8.88 -30.63 53.25
CA GLY A 64 -9.58 -31.56 54.11
C GLY A 64 -8.91 -31.72 55.47
N GLY A 65 -9.12 -30.76 56.35
CA GLY A 65 -8.49 -30.76 57.68
C GLY A 65 -6.98 -30.48 57.61
N ALA A 66 -6.15 -31.55 57.64
CA ALA A 66 -4.69 -31.41 57.60
C ALA A 66 -4.07 -31.56 56.20
N GLU A 67 -4.86 -31.96 55.20
CA GLU A 67 -4.38 -32.19 53.84
C GLU A 67 -4.81 -31.07 52.91
N GLU A 68 -3.85 -30.52 52.19
CA GLU A 68 -4.05 -29.47 51.18
C GLU A 68 -3.42 -29.94 49.86
N GLN A 69 -4.16 -29.80 48.74
CA GLN A 69 -3.69 -30.03 47.39
C GLN A 69 -4.17 -28.91 46.49
N VAL A 70 -3.26 -28.21 45.83
CA VAL A 70 -3.55 -27.17 44.85
C VAL A 70 -2.75 -27.48 43.58
N LYS A 71 -3.48 -27.53 42.45
CA LYS A 71 -2.80 -27.74 41.15
C LYS A 71 -1.97 -26.54 40.75
N ASP A 72 -0.92 -26.79 39.93
CA ASP A 72 -0.14 -25.73 39.34
C ASP A 72 -1.02 -24.72 38.57
N GLY A 73 -0.73 -23.44 38.74
CA GLY A 73 -1.51 -22.34 38.16
C GLY A 73 -2.64 -21.83 39.04
N PHE A 74 -2.80 -22.39 40.24
CA PHE A 74 -3.80 -21.94 41.24
C PHE A 74 -3.14 -21.64 42.58
N SER A 75 -3.80 -20.80 43.36
CA SER A 75 -3.40 -20.46 44.72
C SER A 75 -4.61 -20.03 45.52
N TRP A 76 -4.61 -20.24 46.82
CA TRP A 76 -5.59 -19.70 47.77
C TRP A 76 -4.92 -19.32 49.09
N ASP A 77 -5.64 -18.66 49.95
CA ASP A 77 -5.15 -18.31 51.29
C ASP A 77 -5.95 -19.10 52.38
N PRO A 78 -5.37 -20.20 52.94
CA PRO A 78 -6.06 -20.98 53.96
C PRO A 78 -6.34 -20.23 55.26
N THR A 79 -5.68 -19.08 55.49
CA THR A 79 -5.96 -18.26 56.71
C THR A 79 -7.33 -17.62 56.66
N GLY A 80 -7.87 -17.37 55.45
CA GLY A 80 -9.24 -16.88 55.27
C GLY A 80 -10.33 -17.88 55.52
N PHE A 81 -10.03 -19.19 55.59
CA PHE A 81 -11.02 -20.24 55.71
C PHE A 81 -11.78 -20.16 57.03
N THR A 82 -11.14 -19.74 58.11
CA THR A 82 -11.80 -19.51 59.42
C THR A 82 -12.85 -18.42 59.38
N ASP A 83 -12.71 -17.47 58.43
CA ASP A 83 -13.62 -16.33 58.26
C ASP A 83 -14.63 -16.58 57.13
N GLY A 84 -14.66 -17.81 56.57
CA GLY A 84 -15.58 -18.23 55.51
C GLY A 84 -15.18 -17.78 54.10
N ASP A 85 -13.92 -17.35 53.87
CA ASP A 85 -13.38 -17.02 52.54
C ASP A 85 -12.60 -18.19 51.99
N PHE A 86 -13.18 -18.86 50.98
CA PHE A 86 -12.60 -20.01 50.29
C PHE A 86 -12.24 -19.67 48.86
N SER A 87 -12.03 -18.41 48.56
CA SER A 87 -11.74 -17.91 47.21
C SER A 87 -10.46 -18.54 46.65
N LEU A 88 -10.51 -18.87 45.34
CA LEU A 88 -9.39 -19.47 44.60
C LEU A 88 -8.83 -18.43 43.62
N THR A 89 -7.51 -18.25 43.61
CA THR A 89 -6.83 -17.37 42.68
C THR A 89 -6.22 -18.18 41.53
N ILE A 90 -6.59 -17.84 40.32
CA ILE A 90 -5.92 -18.29 39.07
C ILE A 90 -4.67 -17.44 38.89
N LEU A 91 -3.52 -18.10 38.80
CA LEU A 91 -2.24 -17.44 38.49
C LEU A 91 -2.05 -17.45 36.99
N GLN A 92 -1.65 -16.29 36.38
CA GLN A 92 -1.40 -16.15 34.94
C GLN A 92 -2.57 -16.65 34.08
N ALA A 93 -3.67 -15.95 34.16
CA ALA A 93 -4.88 -16.22 33.39
C ALA A 93 -4.63 -16.48 31.92
N SER A 94 -5.16 -17.56 31.36
CA SER A 94 -4.97 -17.99 29.97
C SER A 94 -6.25 -18.58 29.38
N LEU A 95 -6.32 -18.67 28.04
CA LEU A 95 -7.46 -19.27 27.32
C LEU A 95 -7.72 -20.72 27.78
N SER A 96 -6.67 -21.48 28.12
CA SER A 96 -6.77 -22.86 28.56
C SER A 96 -7.46 -23.02 29.94
N LEU A 97 -7.51 -21.96 30.73
CA LEU A 97 -8.11 -21.94 32.05
C LEU A 97 -9.57 -21.45 32.07
N GLN A 98 -10.12 -21.04 30.92
CA GLN A 98 -11.54 -20.66 30.83
C GLN A 98 -12.46 -21.83 31.16
N GLY A 99 -13.60 -21.51 31.73
CA GLY A 99 -14.64 -22.51 32.01
C GLY A 99 -15.46 -22.19 33.26
N VAL A 100 -16.29 -23.15 33.63
CA VAL A 100 -17.12 -23.06 34.82
C VAL A 100 -16.40 -23.75 35.96
N TYR A 101 -16.26 -23.01 37.07
CA TYR A 101 -15.66 -23.47 38.30
C TYR A 101 -16.75 -23.59 39.36
N GLU A 102 -16.68 -24.63 40.17
CA GLU A 102 -17.60 -24.84 41.29
C GLU A 102 -16.80 -25.00 42.58
N CYS A 103 -17.17 -24.19 43.58
CA CYS A 103 -16.67 -24.28 44.95
C CYS A 103 -17.67 -25.03 45.80
N ARG A 104 -17.28 -26.18 46.34
CA ARG A 104 -18.05 -26.95 47.29
C ARG A 104 -17.38 -26.94 48.65
N VAL A 105 -18.09 -26.51 49.67
CA VAL A 105 -17.60 -26.46 51.05
C VAL A 105 -18.50 -27.29 51.93
N SER A 106 -17.90 -28.10 52.79
CA SER A 106 -18.63 -28.74 53.90
C SER A 106 -17.97 -28.42 55.22
N TYR A 107 -18.80 -28.25 56.24
CA TYR A 107 -18.41 -28.00 57.63
C TYR A 107 -19.04 -29.00 58.56
N ASN A 108 -18.25 -29.67 59.35
CA ASN A 108 -18.70 -30.73 60.28
C ASN A 108 -19.63 -31.75 59.58
N PHE A 109 -19.21 -32.27 58.38
CA PHE A 109 -19.93 -33.22 57.51
C PHE A 109 -21.25 -32.69 56.93
N THR A 110 -21.56 -31.41 57.08
CA THR A 110 -22.74 -30.77 56.49
C THR A 110 -22.32 -29.93 55.29
N ASP A 111 -22.94 -30.19 54.13
CA ASP A 111 -22.67 -29.40 52.90
C ASP A 111 -23.25 -28.00 53.01
N LEU A 112 -22.45 -27.00 52.69
CA LEU A 112 -22.83 -25.59 52.61
C LEU A 112 -23.24 -25.24 51.17
N PRO A 113 -23.91 -24.08 50.93
CA PRO A 113 -24.27 -23.66 49.59
C PRO A 113 -23.04 -23.57 48.67
N SER A 114 -23.08 -24.21 47.51
CA SER A 114 -22.01 -24.12 46.51
C SER A 114 -22.02 -22.80 45.77
N SER A 115 -20.83 -22.32 45.37
CA SER A 115 -20.65 -21.16 44.50
C SER A 115 -20.21 -21.60 43.11
N ILE A 116 -20.89 -21.09 42.07
CA ILE A 116 -20.52 -21.35 40.67
C ILE A 116 -20.01 -20.05 40.08
N VAL A 117 -18.81 -20.11 39.46
CA VAL A 117 -18.14 -18.97 38.85
C VAL A 117 -17.76 -19.33 37.42
N THR A 118 -18.17 -18.51 36.45
CA THR A 118 -17.74 -18.62 35.07
C THR A 118 -16.52 -17.74 34.86
N PHE A 119 -15.41 -18.34 34.51
CA PHE A 119 -14.16 -17.64 34.24
C PHE A 119 -13.93 -17.53 32.73
N SER A 120 -13.65 -16.31 32.27
CA SER A 120 -13.37 -16.01 30.84
C SER A 120 -12.19 -15.07 30.70
N ILE A 121 -11.52 -15.13 29.53
CA ILE A 121 -10.46 -14.22 29.14
C ILE A 121 -11.04 -13.05 28.36
N LEU A 122 -10.54 -11.86 28.63
CA LEU A 122 -10.77 -10.66 27.86
C LEU A 122 -9.41 -10.12 27.38
N ALA A 123 -9.09 -10.29 26.11
CA ALA A 123 -7.88 -9.73 25.49
C ALA A 123 -8.28 -8.58 24.56
N PRO A 124 -7.90 -7.33 24.86
CA PRO A 124 -8.14 -6.23 23.95
C PRO A 124 -7.24 -6.33 22.70
N PRO A 125 -7.70 -5.86 21.52
CA PRO A 125 -6.89 -5.88 20.31
C PRO A 125 -5.68 -4.94 20.40
N SER A 126 -4.57 -5.32 19.77
CA SER A 126 -3.53 -4.38 19.36
C SER A 126 -3.91 -3.83 17.99
N VAL A 127 -4.06 -2.52 17.87
CA VAL A 127 -4.52 -1.84 16.65
C VAL A 127 -3.38 -1.13 15.97
N PHE A 128 -3.25 -1.29 14.67
CA PHE A 128 -2.28 -0.54 13.86
C PHE A 128 -2.76 -0.36 12.42
N VAL A 129 -2.33 0.71 11.80
CA VAL A 129 -2.51 1.02 10.37
C VAL A 129 -1.13 1.12 9.74
N PRO A 130 -0.80 0.26 8.76
CA PRO A 130 0.47 0.36 8.06
C PRO A 130 0.61 1.72 7.36
N GLN A 131 1.78 2.34 7.48
CA GLN A 131 2.08 3.56 6.73
C GLN A 131 2.01 3.26 5.23
N LYS A 132 1.28 4.07 4.49
CA LYS A 132 1.08 3.88 3.05
C LYS A 132 1.12 5.21 2.30
N TRP A 133 1.75 5.18 1.13
CA TRP A 133 1.61 6.23 0.14
C TRP A 133 0.27 6.08 -0.59
N VAL A 134 -0.44 7.17 -0.76
CA VAL A 134 -1.72 7.19 -1.46
C VAL A 134 -1.61 8.00 -2.75
N LEU A 135 -2.16 7.45 -3.82
CA LEU A 135 -2.17 8.07 -5.13
C LEU A 135 -3.34 9.05 -5.22
N LEU A 136 -3.03 10.31 -5.51
CA LEU A 136 -4.04 11.34 -5.65
C LEU A 136 -4.98 11.05 -6.83
N GLU A 137 -6.27 11.37 -6.66
CA GLU A 137 -7.32 11.21 -7.67
C GLU A 137 -7.45 9.76 -8.20
N LYS A 138 -6.95 8.78 -7.43
CA LYS A 138 -7.10 7.35 -7.69
C LYS A 138 -7.79 6.68 -6.51
N GLU A 139 -8.33 5.50 -6.75
CA GLU A 139 -8.83 4.66 -5.69
C GLU A 139 -7.68 4.14 -4.82
N ASN A 140 -7.79 4.34 -3.52
CA ASN A 140 -6.83 3.85 -2.53
C ASN A 140 -7.56 3.08 -1.45
N GLN A 141 -6.82 2.21 -0.76
CA GLN A 141 -7.29 1.47 0.40
C GLN A 141 -6.32 1.66 1.57
N LEU A 142 -6.86 2.03 2.73
CA LEU A 142 -6.17 1.98 4.01
C LEU A 142 -6.61 0.73 4.75
N GLU A 143 -5.67 0.04 5.36
CA GLU A 143 -5.92 -1.20 6.10
C GLU A 143 -5.76 -0.94 7.60
N CYS A 144 -6.79 -1.22 8.38
CA CYS A 144 -6.71 -1.19 9.82
C CYS A 144 -6.68 -2.62 10.35
N HIS A 145 -5.64 -2.95 11.08
CA HIS A 145 -5.42 -4.28 11.65
C HIS A 145 -5.70 -4.27 13.15
N ALA A 146 -6.51 -5.22 13.60
CA ALA A 146 -6.72 -5.55 15.01
C ALA A 146 -6.18 -6.96 15.27
N LYS A 147 -5.26 -7.14 16.21
CA LYS A 147 -4.62 -8.44 16.48
C LYS A 147 -4.63 -8.81 17.95
N GLY A 148 -4.68 -10.10 18.23
CA GLY A 148 -4.50 -10.67 19.57
C GLY A 148 -5.69 -10.47 20.51
N PHE A 149 -6.89 -10.31 19.99
CA PHE A 149 -8.08 -10.09 20.83
C PHE A 149 -8.87 -11.37 21.09
N TYR A 150 -9.66 -11.33 22.14
CA TYR A 150 -10.60 -12.37 22.54
C TYR A 150 -11.70 -11.75 23.43
N PRO A 151 -12.99 -12.03 23.21
CA PRO A 151 -13.61 -12.91 22.21
C PRO A 151 -13.61 -12.33 20.78
N PRO A 152 -14.15 -13.06 19.75
CA PRO A 152 -13.90 -12.78 18.32
C PRO A 152 -14.53 -11.50 17.76
N THR A 153 -15.49 -10.89 18.45
CA THR A 153 -16.29 -9.79 17.91
C THR A 153 -15.66 -8.43 18.20
N VAL A 154 -15.36 -7.66 17.16
CA VAL A 154 -14.87 -6.27 17.24
C VAL A 154 -15.70 -5.35 16.37
N TYR A 155 -15.64 -4.04 16.62
CA TYR A 155 -16.30 -3.01 15.83
C TYR A 155 -15.25 -2.04 15.31
N PHE A 156 -15.19 -1.86 13.98
CA PHE A 156 -14.33 -0.88 13.33
C PHE A 156 -15.10 0.38 12.95
N SER A 157 -14.46 1.52 13.06
CA SER A 157 -14.93 2.80 12.51
C SER A 157 -13.75 3.61 12.02
N TRP A 158 -13.99 4.49 11.03
CA TRP A 158 -12.99 5.39 10.51
C TRP A 158 -13.39 6.85 10.69
N THR A 159 -12.39 7.66 10.99
CA THR A 159 -12.54 9.12 11.12
C THR A 159 -11.61 9.82 10.12
N ARG A 160 -11.98 11.05 9.74
CA ARG A 160 -11.17 12.01 9.01
C ARG A 160 -11.28 13.34 9.75
N GLU A 161 -10.17 13.86 10.27
CA GLU A 161 -10.18 15.08 11.11
C GLU A 161 -11.23 14.99 12.23
N GLU A 162 -11.24 13.89 12.99
CA GLU A 162 -12.21 13.56 14.06
C GLU A 162 -13.67 13.34 13.57
N GLN A 163 -13.98 13.60 12.30
CA GLN A 163 -15.31 13.35 11.74
C GLN A 163 -15.44 11.89 11.31
N VAL A 164 -16.51 11.23 11.73
CA VAL A 164 -16.79 9.83 11.36
C VAL A 164 -17.14 9.76 9.87
N ILE A 165 -16.29 9.09 9.08
CA ILE A 165 -16.49 8.82 7.66
C ILE A 165 -17.04 7.42 7.40
N GLN A 166 -16.77 6.48 8.31
CA GLN A 166 -17.37 5.15 8.33
C GLN A 166 -17.86 4.86 9.74
N PRO A 167 -19.18 4.70 9.94
CA PRO A 167 -19.74 4.40 11.25
C PRO A 167 -19.32 3.01 11.75
N PRO A 168 -19.39 2.75 13.08
CA PRO A 168 -19.02 1.45 13.64
C PRO A 168 -19.82 0.30 13.02
N PHE A 169 -19.11 -0.74 12.58
CA PHE A 169 -19.71 -1.98 12.09
C PHE A 169 -18.98 -3.18 12.66
N GLN A 170 -19.71 -4.25 12.85
CA GLN A 170 -19.24 -5.48 13.48
C GLN A 170 -18.43 -6.34 12.50
N VAL A 171 -17.31 -6.86 13.01
CA VAL A 171 -16.47 -7.84 12.33
C VAL A 171 -16.18 -9.00 13.28
N GLU A 172 -16.33 -10.22 12.80
CA GLU A 172 -15.87 -11.42 13.48
C GLU A 172 -14.42 -11.71 13.07
N GLY A 173 -13.54 -11.84 14.06
CA GLY A 173 -12.12 -12.10 13.82
C GLY A 173 -11.86 -13.52 13.34
N GLU A 174 -10.75 -13.67 12.62
CA GLU A 174 -10.21 -14.96 12.22
C GLU A 174 -9.31 -15.51 13.31
N LEU A 175 -9.45 -16.82 13.60
CA LEU A 175 -8.70 -17.49 14.66
C LEU A 175 -7.23 -17.66 14.25
N SER A 176 -6.34 -17.14 15.07
CA SER A 176 -4.88 -17.32 14.93
C SER A 176 -4.41 -18.61 15.66
N PRO A 177 -3.23 -19.16 15.30
CA PRO A 177 -2.70 -20.39 15.90
C PRO A 177 -2.47 -20.32 17.42
N ASP A 178 -2.32 -19.11 17.97
CA ASP A 178 -2.18 -18.84 19.40
C ASP A 178 -3.50 -18.86 20.18
N GLY A 179 -4.63 -19.05 19.48
CA GLY A 179 -5.97 -19.10 20.06
C GLY A 179 -6.64 -17.73 20.19
N TYR A 180 -5.98 -16.63 19.81
CA TYR A 180 -6.54 -15.30 19.75
C TYR A 180 -7.06 -14.99 18.34
N TYR A 181 -7.74 -13.86 18.19
CA TYR A 181 -8.34 -13.47 16.93
C TYR A 181 -7.63 -12.29 16.30
N THR A 182 -7.70 -12.24 14.97
CA THR A 182 -7.23 -11.12 14.16
C THR A 182 -8.35 -10.68 13.21
N ALA A 183 -8.40 -9.39 12.92
CA ALA A 183 -9.33 -8.84 11.94
C ALA A 183 -8.67 -7.68 11.19
N VAL A 184 -9.10 -7.49 9.96
CA VAL A 184 -8.66 -6.38 9.11
C VAL A 184 -9.89 -5.69 8.55
N ASN A 185 -9.87 -4.37 8.56
CA ASN A 185 -10.86 -3.55 7.88
C ASN A 185 -10.20 -2.62 6.87
N ASN A 186 -10.79 -2.53 5.70
CA ASN A 186 -10.32 -1.71 4.59
C ASN A 186 -11.23 -0.50 4.39
N LEU A 187 -10.64 0.70 4.41
CA LEU A 187 -11.28 1.93 3.98
C LEU A 187 -10.88 2.21 2.54
N THR A 188 -11.83 2.17 1.61
CA THR A 188 -11.64 2.59 0.22
C THR A 188 -12.02 4.05 0.07
N PHE A 189 -11.14 4.88 -0.50
CA PHE A 189 -11.37 6.31 -0.69
C PHE A 189 -10.59 6.86 -1.87
N TYR A 190 -10.96 8.07 -2.31
CA TYR A 190 -10.33 8.82 -3.40
C TYR A 190 -9.71 10.10 -2.81
N PRO A 191 -8.40 10.11 -2.50
CA PRO A 191 -7.77 11.29 -1.93
C PRO A 191 -7.75 12.45 -2.91
N SER A 192 -8.02 13.65 -2.39
CA SER A 192 -7.91 14.93 -3.07
C SER A 192 -6.68 15.69 -2.58
N ARG A 193 -6.38 16.86 -3.17
CA ARG A 193 -5.31 17.75 -2.69
C ARG A 193 -5.53 18.24 -1.26
N GLU A 194 -6.79 18.28 -0.82
CA GLU A 194 -7.18 18.70 0.52
C GLU A 194 -6.83 17.63 1.58
N ASP A 195 -6.55 16.39 1.16
CA ASP A 195 -6.19 15.29 2.07
C ASP A 195 -4.70 15.26 2.42
N GLN A 196 -3.90 16.14 1.85
CA GLN A 196 -2.50 16.30 2.25
C GLN A 196 -2.41 16.81 3.68
N ASN A 197 -1.69 16.09 4.56
CA ASN A 197 -1.57 16.34 6.00
C ASN A 197 -2.85 16.17 6.83
N VAL A 198 -3.93 15.66 6.25
CA VAL A 198 -5.16 15.31 6.96
C VAL A 198 -4.91 14.05 7.79
N THR A 199 -5.46 14.05 9.01
CA THR A 199 -5.38 12.90 9.91
C THR A 199 -6.56 11.97 9.66
N PHE A 200 -6.26 10.69 9.43
CA PHE A 200 -7.23 9.61 9.39
C PHE A 200 -7.07 8.76 10.63
N GLY A 201 -8.18 8.48 11.30
CA GLY A 201 -8.22 7.65 12.50
C GLY A 201 -8.92 6.32 12.22
N CYS A 202 -8.30 5.20 12.65
CA CYS A 202 -8.99 3.92 12.77
C CYS A 202 -9.27 3.64 14.23
N LYS A 203 -10.54 3.47 14.56
CA LYS A 203 -11.00 3.12 15.90
C LYS A 203 -11.57 1.72 15.94
N VAL A 204 -11.05 0.90 16.86
CA VAL A 204 -11.51 -0.46 17.12
C VAL A 204 -12.09 -0.53 18.51
N SER A 205 -13.35 -0.93 18.63
CA SER A 205 -14.04 -1.14 19.91
C SER A 205 -14.23 -2.62 20.17
N HIS A 206 -13.89 -3.05 21.40
CA HIS A 206 -13.97 -4.44 21.85
C HIS A 206 -14.43 -4.49 23.30
N ARG A 207 -15.61 -5.08 23.55
CA ARG A 207 -16.16 -5.28 24.91
C ARG A 207 -16.11 -4.03 25.81
N GLY A 208 -16.50 -2.88 25.29
CA GLY A 208 -16.52 -1.61 26.05
C GLY A 208 -15.19 -0.83 26.08
N ASN A 209 -14.09 -1.45 25.64
CA ASN A 209 -12.82 -0.78 25.44
C ASN A 209 -12.69 -0.34 23.98
N SER A 210 -12.03 0.78 23.73
CA SER A 210 -11.70 1.23 22.38
C SER A 210 -10.25 1.68 22.28
N GLN A 211 -9.66 1.38 21.15
CA GLN A 211 -8.35 1.88 20.75
C GLN A 211 -8.48 2.61 19.42
N GLU A 212 -7.77 3.71 19.27
CA GLU A 212 -7.74 4.54 18.06
C GLU A 212 -6.30 4.77 17.64
N VAL A 213 -6.04 4.66 16.36
CA VAL A 213 -4.73 4.91 15.76
C VAL A 213 -4.91 5.93 14.66
N ASP A 214 -4.20 7.04 14.80
CA ASP A 214 -4.19 8.13 13.84
C ASP A 214 -3.00 8.02 12.91
N ILE A 215 -3.24 8.28 11.63
CA ILE A 215 -2.20 8.35 10.61
C ILE A 215 -2.36 9.62 9.78
N GLN A 216 -1.24 10.17 9.34
CA GLN A 216 -1.21 11.18 8.29
C GLN A 216 -0.83 10.51 6.98
N LEU A 217 -1.51 10.89 5.90
CA LEU A 217 -1.28 10.30 4.60
C LEU A 217 -0.06 10.89 3.92
N ASN A 218 0.79 10.01 3.39
CA ASN A 218 1.81 10.39 2.43
C ASN A 218 1.17 10.37 1.04
N VAL A 219 0.97 11.54 0.47
CA VAL A 219 0.27 11.70 -0.82
C VAL A 219 1.27 11.71 -1.96
N THR A 220 0.98 10.97 -3.03
CA THR A 220 1.78 10.92 -4.25
C THR A 220 0.97 11.45 -5.43
N TYR A 221 1.60 12.36 -6.21
CA TYR A 221 1.10 12.80 -7.50
C TYR A 221 1.86 12.07 -8.59
N LEU A 222 1.15 11.34 -9.44
CA LEU A 222 1.76 10.69 -10.59
C LEU A 222 2.14 11.73 -11.65
N PRO A 223 3.33 11.57 -12.27
CA PRO A 223 3.78 12.50 -13.30
C PRO A 223 2.97 12.38 -14.59
N SER A 224 2.87 13.49 -15.30
CA SER A 224 2.62 13.51 -16.73
C SER A 224 3.94 13.33 -17.47
N VAL A 225 4.05 12.30 -18.29
CA VAL A 225 5.29 11.94 -18.98
C VAL A 225 5.14 12.13 -20.49
N ARG A 226 6.05 12.89 -21.10
CA ARG A 226 6.01 13.20 -22.53
C ARG A 226 7.40 13.07 -23.17
N LEU A 227 7.49 12.26 -24.20
CA LEU A 227 8.72 12.02 -24.96
C LEU A 227 8.75 12.89 -26.23
N SER A 228 9.87 13.56 -26.45
CA SER A 228 10.08 14.43 -27.61
C SER A 228 11.54 14.39 -28.07
N VAL A 229 11.84 15.07 -29.17
CA VAL A 229 13.16 15.06 -29.81
C VAL A 229 13.62 16.46 -30.20
N ILE A 230 14.91 16.74 -30.02
CA ILE A 230 15.54 17.93 -30.58
C ILE A 230 15.89 17.63 -32.02
N LYS A 231 15.16 18.22 -32.97
CA LYS A 231 15.35 17.98 -34.40
C LYS A 231 16.72 18.45 -34.85
N THR A 232 17.45 17.57 -35.52
CA THR A 232 18.72 17.87 -36.18
C THR A 232 18.55 17.74 -37.69
N ARG A 233 19.25 18.57 -38.47
CA ARG A 233 19.13 18.59 -39.93
C ARG A 233 19.84 17.42 -40.65
N PHE A 234 20.70 16.72 -39.94
CA PHE A 234 21.55 15.69 -40.55
C PHE A 234 21.31 14.34 -39.92
N SER A 235 21.00 13.33 -40.72
CA SER A 235 20.71 11.96 -40.25
C SER A 235 21.91 11.23 -39.63
N ASN A 236 23.13 11.64 -39.96
CA ASN A 236 24.38 11.03 -39.46
C ASN A 236 24.90 11.70 -38.17
N THR A 237 24.15 12.62 -37.58
CA THR A 237 24.51 13.24 -36.30
C THR A 237 23.80 12.53 -35.12
N PRO A 238 24.36 12.63 -33.92
CA PRO A 238 23.64 12.16 -32.72
C PRO A 238 22.26 12.81 -32.62
N LEU A 239 21.27 12.09 -32.14
CA LEU A 239 19.90 12.57 -31.91
C LEU A 239 19.65 12.71 -30.43
N THR A 240 19.30 13.91 -29.98
CA THR A 240 18.94 14.12 -28.59
C THR A 240 17.43 14.01 -28.40
N LEU A 241 17.03 13.06 -27.55
CA LEU A 241 15.68 12.89 -27.06
C LEU A 241 15.56 13.63 -25.73
N TYR A 242 14.35 14.03 -25.37
CA TYR A 242 14.06 14.52 -24.05
C TYR A 242 12.70 13.98 -23.56
N CYS A 243 12.69 13.70 -22.27
CA CYS A 243 11.51 13.24 -21.54
C CYS A 243 11.10 14.34 -20.57
N ASP A 244 9.94 14.94 -20.77
CA ASP A 244 9.31 15.86 -19.85
C ASP A 244 8.52 15.05 -18.84
N VAL A 245 8.84 15.24 -17.57
CA VAL A 245 8.17 14.64 -16.41
C VAL A 245 7.61 15.79 -15.60
N GLU A 246 6.31 16.00 -15.66
CA GLU A 246 5.65 17.20 -15.15
C GLU A 246 4.66 16.88 -14.04
N SER A 247 4.55 17.79 -13.07
CA SER A 247 3.50 17.79 -12.04
C SER A 247 3.50 16.55 -11.14
N PHE A 248 4.64 16.14 -10.60
CA PHE A 248 4.76 15.01 -9.68
C PHE A 248 5.10 15.44 -8.25
N TYR A 249 4.83 14.58 -7.30
CA TYR A 249 5.21 14.71 -5.90
C TYR A 249 5.33 13.31 -5.27
N PRO A 250 6.30 13.01 -4.43
CA PRO A 250 7.40 13.86 -3.97
C PRO A 250 8.48 14.11 -5.02
N GLU A 251 9.54 14.86 -4.64
CA GLU A 251 10.66 15.23 -5.51
C GLU A 251 11.45 14.05 -6.05
N ASP A 252 11.52 12.97 -5.28
CA ASP A 252 12.29 11.79 -5.61
C ASP A 252 11.65 11.02 -6.80
N VAL A 253 12.29 11.12 -7.95
CA VAL A 253 11.96 10.31 -9.12
C VAL A 253 13.22 9.78 -9.77
N SER A 254 13.16 8.57 -10.29
CA SER A 254 14.20 8.03 -11.17
C SER A 254 13.65 7.88 -12.58
N VAL A 255 14.38 8.42 -13.56
CA VAL A 255 14.02 8.33 -14.96
C VAL A 255 15.00 7.37 -15.66
N SER A 256 14.45 6.37 -16.30
CA SER A 256 15.20 5.36 -17.06
C SER A 256 14.81 5.40 -18.53
N TRP A 257 15.81 5.19 -19.40
CA TRP A 257 15.62 5.17 -20.84
C TRP A 257 15.79 3.76 -21.37
N PHE A 258 14.95 3.39 -22.32
CA PHE A 258 15.05 2.10 -23.00
C PHE A 258 14.97 2.29 -24.52
N GLN A 259 15.76 1.52 -25.25
CA GLN A 259 15.65 1.36 -26.70
C GLN A 259 15.50 -0.13 -27.01
N ASN A 260 14.37 -0.51 -27.59
CA ASN A 260 14.06 -1.90 -27.91
C ASN A 260 14.26 -2.85 -26.70
N GLY A 261 13.86 -2.41 -25.49
CA GLY A 261 14.00 -3.15 -24.25
C GLY A 261 15.38 -3.13 -23.58
N THR A 262 16.35 -2.39 -24.14
CA THR A 262 17.70 -2.23 -23.57
C THR A 262 17.80 -0.92 -22.80
N ALA A 263 18.21 -0.97 -21.52
CA ALA A 263 18.36 0.19 -20.64
C ALA A 263 19.52 1.11 -21.04
N LEU A 264 19.32 2.41 -20.86
CA LEU A 264 20.27 3.48 -21.16
C LEU A 264 20.42 4.39 -19.92
N LEU A 265 21.60 4.91 -19.60
CA LEU A 265 21.92 5.62 -18.35
C LEU A 265 21.92 7.15 -18.49
N ASP A 266 21.35 7.90 -17.51
CA ASP A 266 21.31 9.37 -17.49
C ASP A 266 21.32 10.01 -16.07
N PRO A 267 21.94 11.21 -15.87
CA PRO A 267 22.04 11.92 -14.56
C PRO A 267 20.90 12.92 -14.27
N PRO A 268 20.66 13.28 -12.99
CA PRO A 268 19.47 14.00 -12.53
C PRO A 268 19.52 15.54 -12.45
N ALA A 269 18.40 16.20 -12.72
CA ALA A 269 18.04 17.55 -12.27
C ALA A 269 16.52 17.70 -12.13
N THR A 270 16.04 18.32 -11.05
CA THR A 270 14.60 18.45 -10.72
C THR A 270 14.29 19.90 -10.34
N ASP A 271 13.19 20.47 -10.83
CA ASP A 271 12.74 21.82 -10.53
C ASP A 271 11.38 21.79 -9.83
N GLN A 272 11.19 22.62 -8.77
CA GLN A 272 9.92 22.74 -8.06
C GLN A 272 8.99 23.75 -8.74
N ASN A 273 7.73 23.40 -8.91
CA ASN A 273 6.67 24.24 -9.44
C ASN A 273 6.03 25.14 -8.35
N THR A 274 5.27 26.14 -8.76
CA THR A 274 4.56 27.07 -7.84
C THR A 274 3.42 26.42 -7.04
N ASP A 275 2.91 25.27 -7.48
CA ASP A 275 1.87 24.48 -6.80
C ASP A 275 2.45 23.38 -5.90
N HIS A 276 3.75 23.48 -5.57
CA HIS A 276 4.52 22.53 -4.78
C HIS A 276 4.70 21.14 -5.41
N THR A 277 4.33 20.96 -6.67
CA THR A 277 4.73 19.79 -7.45
C THR A 277 6.11 20.03 -8.08
N TYR A 278 6.68 18.99 -8.63
CA TYR A 278 7.98 19.03 -9.26
C TYR A 278 7.89 18.77 -10.74
N THR A 279 8.87 19.30 -11.47
CA THR A 279 9.03 19.06 -12.90
C THR A 279 10.49 18.75 -13.18
N THR A 280 10.75 17.79 -14.05
CA THR A 280 12.09 17.50 -14.50
C THR A 280 12.10 17.22 -15.98
N ARG A 281 13.19 17.58 -16.65
CA ARG A 281 13.44 17.21 -18.05
C ARG A 281 14.71 16.40 -18.11
N ARG A 282 14.62 15.22 -18.68
CA ARG A 282 15.76 14.33 -18.89
C ARG A 282 16.09 14.23 -20.34
N TYR A 283 17.39 14.37 -20.64
CA TYR A 283 17.90 14.28 -22.00
C TYR A 283 18.64 12.97 -22.18
N PHE A 284 18.47 12.37 -23.32
CA PHE A 284 19.25 11.22 -23.76
C PHE A 284 19.73 11.43 -25.20
N THR A 285 21.01 11.21 -25.46
CA THR A 285 21.59 11.39 -26.80
C THR A 285 21.91 10.04 -27.42
N LEU A 286 21.13 9.65 -28.41
CA LEU A 286 21.40 8.49 -29.26
C LEU A 286 22.63 8.71 -30.09
N SER A 287 23.57 7.78 -30.09
CA SER A 287 24.66 7.76 -31.04
C SER A 287 24.12 7.61 -32.48
N PRO A 288 24.90 7.97 -33.53
CA PRO A 288 24.46 7.73 -34.91
C PRO A 288 24.06 6.26 -35.18
N GLU A 289 24.76 5.32 -34.54
CA GLU A 289 24.48 3.88 -34.68
C GLU A 289 23.16 3.49 -34.02
N GLN A 290 22.88 4.01 -32.80
CA GLN A 290 21.63 3.81 -32.09
C GLN A 290 20.47 4.46 -32.87
N ARG A 291 20.67 5.67 -33.38
CA ARG A 291 19.69 6.36 -34.23
C ARG A 291 19.31 5.55 -35.48
N GLN A 292 20.27 4.85 -36.08
CA GLN A 292 20.04 3.99 -37.25
C GLN A 292 19.29 2.70 -36.93
N LYS A 293 19.40 2.18 -35.70
CA LYS A 293 18.69 0.96 -35.27
C LYS A 293 17.18 1.10 -35.26
N ARG A 294 16.67 2.35 -35.29
CA ARG A 294 15.23 2.65 -35.25
C ARG A 294 14.47 1.91 -34.15
N GLY A 295 13.16 1.86 -34.25
CA GLY A 295 12.28 1.13 -33.32
C GLY A 295 11.77 1.99 -32.18
N MET A 296 11.24 1.34 -31.17
CA MET A 296 10.60 2.00 -30.03
C MET A 296 11.63 2.53 -29.05
N VAL A 297 11.44 3.76 -28.62
CA VAL A 297 12.15 4.36 -27.48
C VAL A 297 11.16 4.65 -26.40
N GLU A 298 11.53 4.36 -25.18
CA GLU A 298 10.69 4.49 -24.00
C GLU A 298 11.41 5.26 -22.90
N CYS A 299 10.66 6.17 -22.26
CA CYS A 299 11.02 6.84 -21.04
C CYS A 299 10.16 6.28 -19.92
N VAL A 300 10.78 5.74 -18.88
CA VAL A 300 10.13 5.14 -17.71
C VAL A 300 10.47 5.93 -16.47
N VAL A 301 9.45 6.36 -15.74
CA VAL A 301 9.57 7.16 -14.52
C VAL A 301 9.10 6.33 -13.35
N ASN A 302 10.01 6.08 -12.39
CA ASN A 302 9.71 5.42 -11.15
C ASN A 302 9.64 6.44 -10.02
N GLN A 303 8.62 6.34 -9.19
CA GLN A 303 8.48 7.09 -7.94
C GLN A 303 8.60 6.13 -6.75
N PRO A 304 9.13 6.59 -5.61
CA PRO A 304 9.14 5.80 -4.38
C PRO A 304 7.73 5.31 -4.03
N GLU A 305 7.63 4.06 -3.57
CA GLU A 305 6.39 3.45 -3.10
C GLU A 305 5.24 3.35 -4.13
N VAL A 306 5.49 3.65 -5.39
CA VAL A 306 4.56 3.43 -6.51
C VAL A 306 4.94 2.12 -7.20
N ALA A 307 4.05 1.14 -7.15
CA ALA A 307 4.32 -0.20 -7.68
C ALA A 307 4.47 -0.21 -9.20
N ASP A 308 3.64 0.58 -9.90
CA ASP A 308 3.62 0.62 -11.35
C ASP A 308 4.27 1.92 -11.86
N PRO A 309 5.39 1.85 -12.58
CA PRO A 309 6.04 3.03 -13.15
C PRO A 309 5.17 3.68 -14.22
N VAL A 310 5.29 5.00 -14.34
CA VAL A 310 4.65 5.75 -15.43
C VAL A 310 5.61 5.80 -16.61
N SER A 311 5.18 5.33 -17.78
CA SER A 311 6.03 5.35 -18.97
C SER A 311 5.36 5.96 -20.18
N THR A 312 6.18 6.42 -21.11
CA THR A 312 5.76 6.84 -22.44
C THR A 312 6.73 6.31 -23.47
N SER A 313 6.20 5.81 -24.57
CA SER A 313 6.99 5.27 -25.65
C SER A 313 6.65 5.93 -26.98
N ALA A 314 7.62 6.03 -27.85
CA ALA A 314 7.43 6.54 -29.21
C ALA A 314 8.31 5.82 -30.22
N ASP A 315 7.81 5.71 -31.43
CA ASP A 315 8.56 5.17 -32.55
C ASP A 315 9.52 6.25 -33.11
N LEU A 316 10.80 5.91 -33.21
CA LEU A 316 11.81 6.81 -33.76
C LEU A 316 11.51 7.22 -35.21
N ASP A 317 10.80 6.40 -35.97
CA ASP A 317 10.39 6.75 -37.33
C ASP A 317 9.38 7.91 -37.36
N LYS A 318 8.59 8.04 -36.30
CA LYS A 318 7.62 9.15 -36.12
C LYS A 318 8.26 10.38 -35.51
N LEU A 319 9.18 10.21 -34.54
CA LEU A 319 9.85 11.31 -33.85
C LEU A 319 10.89 11.99 -34.73
N ASP A 320 11.64 11.22 -35.51
CA ASP A 320 12.73 11.64 -36.36
C ASP A 320 12.53 11.04 -37.76
N PRO A 321 11.52 11.47 -38.53
CA PRO A 321 11.30 11.00 -39.86
C PRO A 321 12.56 11.33 -40.71
N GLN A 322 13.13 10.33 -41.34
CA GLN A 322 14.21 10.56 -42.31
C GLN A 322 13.59 11.37 -43.46
N ASP A 323 14.17 12.53 -43.74
CA ASP A 323 13.90 13.21 -45.00
C ASP A 323 14.21 12.20 -46.12
N GLU A 324 13.19 11.59 -46.68
CA GLU A 324 13.37 10.89 -47.96
C GLU A 324 14.01 11.93 -48.89
N ALA A 325 15.22 11.64 -49.31
CA ALA A 325 15.87 12.47 -50.33
C ALA A 325 14.82 12.76 -51.41
N PRO A 326 14.57 14.03 -51.78
CA PRO A 326 13.42 14.38 -52.59
C PRO A 326 13.43 13.48 -53.83
N VAL A 327 12.52 12.54 -53.87
CA VAL A 327 12.33 11.66 -55.02
C VAL A 327 11.96 12.59 -56.15
N LEU A 328 12.95 12.90 -57.03
CA LEU A 328 12.68 13.74 -58.17
C LEU A 328 11.46 13.19 -58.90
N THR A 329 10.40 13.96 -58.91
CA THR A 329 9.18 13.58 -59.61
C THR A 329 9.52 13.19 -61.04
N LYS A 330 8.74 12.30 -61.64
CA LYS A 330 8.99 11.88 -63.04
C LYS A 330 9.16 13.09 -63.98
N SER A 331 8.47 14.19 -63.67
CA SER A 331 8.60 15.48 -64.36
C SER A 331 9.97 16.13 -64.14
N ALA A 332 10.49 16.14 -62.88
CA ALA A 332 11.81 16.71 -62.59
C ALA A 332 12.96 15.86 -63.18
N LYS A 333 12.82 14.52 -63.19
CA LYS A 333 13.74 13.61 -63.86
C LYS A 333 13.75 13.83 -65.35
N ALA A 334 12.56 14.05 -65.97
CA ALA A 334 12.45 14.39 -67.40
C ALA A 334 13.09 15.75 -67.69
N SER A 335 12.91 16.76 -66.84
CA SER A 335 13.49 18.10 -67.02
C SER A 335 15.01 18.06 -66.90
N VAL A 336 15.59 17.32 -65.95
CA VAL A 336 17.06 17.16 -65.83
C VAL A 336 17.59 16.37 -67.00
N ALA A 337 16.91 15.32 -67.48
CA ALA A 337 17.34 14.58 -68.68
C ALA A 337 17.30 15.48 -69.93
N MET A 338 16.26 16.30 -70.12
CA MET A 338 16.16 17.26 -71.23
C MET A 338 17.27 18.32 -71.16
N MET A 339 17.58 18.80 -69.96
CA MET A 339 18.71 19.74 -69.79
C MET A 339 20.04 19.10 -70.11
N CYS A 340 20.32 17.88 -69.71
CA CYS A 340 21.53 17.15 -70.09
C CYS A 340 21.60 16.91 -71.57
N ILE A 341 20.50 16.53 -72.22
CA ILE A 341 20.43 16.33 -73.68
C ILE A 341 20.70 17.66 -74.40
N SER A 342 20.09 18.76 -73.94
CA SER A 342 20.34 20.08 -74.58
C SER A 342 21.79 20.55 -74.47
N VAL A 343 22.42 20.31 -73.27
CA VAL A 343 23.84 20.62 -73.08
C VAL A 343 24.73 19.78 -74.02
N VAL A 344 24.47 18.50 -74.16
CA VAL A 344 25.19 17.60 -75.08
C VAL A 344 25.00 18.04 -76.54
N LEU A 345 23.78 18.40 -76.96
CA LEU A 345 23.49 18.91 -78.28
C LEU A 345 24.21 20.20 -78.54
N VAL A 346 24.30 21.14 -77.64
CA VAL A 346 25.06 22.38 -77.73
C VAL A 346 26.54 22.07 -77.89
N PHE A 347 27.10 21.14 -77.12
CA PHE A 347 28.49 20.70 -77.26
C PHE A 347 28.72 20.08 -78.62
N LEU A 348 27.87 19.21 -79.15
CA LEU A 348 27.98 18.58 -80.43
C LEU A 348 27.90 19.62 -81.57
N LEU A 349 27.00 20.60 -81.45
CA LEU A 349 26.88 21.68 -82.43
C LEU A 349 28.10 22.57 -82.36
N CYS A 350 28.64 22.94 -81.22
CA CYS A 350 29.89 23.73 -81.11
C CYS A 350 31.09 22.97 -81.65
N PHE A 351 31.22 21.66 -81.40
CA PHE A 351 32.30 20.85 -81.96
C PHE A 351 32.12 20.60 -83.45
N GLY A 352 30.87 20.33 -83.90
CA GLY A 352 30.58 20.19 -85.35
C GLY A 352 30.81 21.47 -86.09
N PHE A 353 30.53 22.65 -85.56
CA PHE A 353 30.88 23.94 -86.14
C PHE A 353 32.37 24.21 -86.16
N SER A 354 33.11 23.75 -85.14
CA SER A 354 34.56 23.87 -85.08
C SER A 354 35.25 22.97 -86.11
N TRP A 355 34.71 21.80 -86.39
CA TRP A 355 35.24 20.87 -87.36
C TRP A 355 34.96 21.34 -88.79
N ARG A 356 33.78 21.89 -89.11
CA ARG A 356 33.44 22.46 -90.44
C ARG A 356 34.21 23.72 -90.76
N ARG A 357 34.79 24.45 -89.76
CA ARG A 357 35.66 25.62 -89.97
C ARG A 357 37.09 25.25 -90.22
N ARG A 358 37.52 24.00 -90.04
CA ARG A 358 38.88 23.55 -90.27
C ARG A 358 39.16 23.10 -91.71
N ASP A 359 38.10 22.86 -92.50
CA ASP A 359 38.27 22.42 -93.91
C ASP A 359 38.09 23.50 -94.93
N GLY A 360 38.19 24.79 -94.58
CA GLY A 360 38.12 25.89 -95.52
C GLY A 360 39.05 27.04 -95.15
N GLU A 361 40.16 27.05 -95.69
CA GLU A 361 40.98 28.18 -96.17
C GLU A 361 42.42 28.14 -95.72
N SER A 362 43.27 27.93 -96.73
CA SER A 362 44.66 28.21 -96.82
C SER A 362 44.92 29.68 -97.16
N GLU A 363 45.77 30.31 -96.34
CA GLU A 363 46.75 31.37 -96.60
C GLU A 363 46.31 32.74 -97.19
N PRO A 364 47.19 33.81 -97.13
CA PRO A 364 48.32 34.12 -96.26
C PRO A 364 48.35 35.60 -95.71
N ALA A 365 49.25 35.77 -94.73
CA ALA A 365 50.09 36.98 -94.47
C ALA A 365 49.45 38.37 -94.24
N THR A 366 49.74 39.06 -93.22
CA THR A 366 50.77 40.04 -93.00
C THR A 366 50.51 40.87 -91.73
N LYS A 367 51.56 40.96 -90.92
CA LYS A 367 52.08 42.12 -90.17
C LYS A 367 51.25 43.04 -89.32
N LYS A 368 51.78 43.14 -88.14
CA LYS A 368 52.19 44.32 -87.39
C LYS A 368 51.34 44.89 -86.28
N HIS A 369 52.06 44.94 -85.16
CA HIS A 369 52.27 46.02 -84.18
C HIS A 369 51.24 46.29 -83.09
N LEU A 370 51.80 46.21 -81.96
CA LEU A 370 52.13 47.14 -80.89
C LEU A 370 51.07 47.31 -79.77
N CYS A 371 51.58 46.98 -78.62
CA CYS A 371 51.75 47.83 -77.45
C CYS A 371 50.56 48.10 -76.55
N GLY A 372 50.85 47.90 -75.32
CA GLY A 372 50.23 48.69 -74.30
C GLY A 372 49.91 47.98 -72.99
N SER A 373 50.91 47.93 -72.19
CA SER A 373 50.85 47.74 -70.72
C SER A 373 49.78 48.53 -69.99
N ARG A 374 49.30 48.01 -68.87
CA ARG A 374 49.35 48.52 -67.52
C ARG A 374 48.37 47.78 -66.65
N GLU A 375 48.84 47.01 -65.70
CA GLU A 375 48.96 47.24 -64.26
C GLU A 375 47.97 48.22 -63.64
N SER A 376 47.30 47.78 -62.68
CA SER A 376 47.32 48.07 -61.21
C SER A 376 46.02 47.60 -60.60
N GLN A 377 46.12 46.68 -59.64
CA GLN A 377 46.28 46.88 -58.19
C GLN A 377 45.12 47.59 -57.47
N VAL A 378 44.71 46.90 -56.44
CA VAL A 378 44.26 47.38 -55.11
C VAL A 378 42.80 47.82 -54.95
N LYS A 379 41.95 47.11 -54.22
CA LYS A 379 41.87 46.94 -52.76
C LYS A 379 40.95 45.80 -52.41
#